data_f3b315a6555eb0a1180d3c3baa7d7bee
#
_entry.id   f3b315a6555eb0a1180d3c3baa7d7bee
#
_cell.length_a   1.000
_cell.length_b   1.000
_cell.length_c   1.000
_cell.angle_alpha   90.00
_cell.angle_beta   90.00
_cell.angle_gamma   90.00
#
_symmetry.space_group_name_H-M   'P 1'
#
loop_
_entity.id
_entity.type
_entity.pdbx_description
1 polymer ?
#
loop_
_entity_poly.entity_id
_entity_poly.type
_entity_poly.pdbx_seq_one_letter_code
_entity_poly.pdbx_strand_id
1 'polypeptide(L)'
;FYKNTVSTYYYSDLSVKYLNLAKENGYKADDIPEYLGLSYAALEMPMESISAFSEALLIRESDTLLFSIAEQYYKAKQNSASKQYLHRVIQNNQDDELVQKSRILLGNIYLEEKDFENAEKEFNNVLLINKNSADAHYGVGVIYEQQGNIAKARAEWRSALKIQVNHPGALKKLSDK
;
A
#
# COMPACT_ATOMS: atom_id res chain seq x y z
N PHE A 1 15.86 7.69 -14.55
CA PHE A 1 14.70 7.76 -13.64
C PHE A 1 13.56 8.61 -14.22
N TYR A 2 13.84 9.80 -14.77
CA TYR A 2 12.82 10.71 -15.34
C TYR A 2 12.07 10.18 -16.58
N LYS A 3 12.72 9.36 -17.41
CA LYS A 3 12.11 8.87 -18.66
C LYS A 3 10.96 7.86 -18.43
N ASN A 4 11.01 7.07 -17.36
CA ASN A 4 9.96 6.07 -17.09
C ASN A 4 8.69 6.68 -16.49
N THR A 5 8.79 7.72 -15.67
CA THR A 5 7.63 8.39 -15.08
C THR A 5 6.79 9.11 -16.13
N VAL A 6 7.40 9.85 -17.04
CA VAL A 6 6.69 10.56 -18.13
C VAL A 6 5.98 9.55 -19.05
N SER A 7 6.61 8.41 -19.35
CA SER A 7 6.02 7.34 -20.17
C SER A 7 4.79 6.72 -19.48
N THR A 8 4.89 6.41 -18.19
CA THR A 8 3.77 5.81 -17.43
C THR A 8 2.56 6.75 -17.37
N TYR A 9 2.77 8.02 -17.07
CA TYR A 9 1.71 9.03 -17.08
C TYR A 9 1.01 9.15 -18.43
N TYR A 10 1.78 9.24 -19.51
CA TYR A 10 1.25 9.35 -20.87
C TYR A 10 0.38 8.16 -21.26
N TYR A 11 0.85 6.93 -20.99
CA TYR A 11 0.07 5.72 -21.31
C TYR A 11 -1.15 5.56 -20.41
N SER A 12 -1.09 5.98 -19.16
CA SER A 12 -2.24 5.92 -18.25
C SER A 12 -3.33 6.92 -18.64
N ASP A 13 -2.95 8.12 -19.08
CA ASP A 13 -3.90 9.11 -19.60
C ASP A 13 -4.62 8.61 -20.87
N LEU A 14 -3.86 8.02 -21.81
CA LEU A 14 -4.45 7.37 -22.99
C LEU A 14 -5.38 6.20 -22.62
N SER A 15 -4.99 5.39 -21.64
CA SER A 15 -5.83 4.29 -21.15
C SER A 15 -7.16 4.81 -20.63
N VAL A 16 -7.14 5.83 -19.77
CA VAL A 16 -8.37 6.46 -19.25
C VAL A 16 -9.25 6.95 -20.39
N LYS A 17 -8.65 7.67 -21.35
CA LYS A 17 -9.39 8.21 -22.51
C LYS A 17 -10.09 7.11 -23.31
N TYR A 18 -9.35 6.08 -23.69
CA TYR A 18 -9.91 5.04 -24.59
C TYR A 18 -10.84 4.08 -23.86
N LEU A 19 -10.60 3.77 -22.58
CA LEU A 19 -11.51 2.95 -21.79
C LEU A 19 -12.84 3.66 -21.53
N ASN A 20 -12.83 4.98 -21.25
CA ASN A 20 -14.07 5.76 -21.14
C ASN A 20 -14.81 5.84 -22.48
N LEU A 21 -14.09 6.08 -23.57
CA LEU A 21 -14.69 6.09 -24.91
C LEU A 21 -15.32 4.74 -25.25
N ALA A 22 -14.71 3.62 -24.85
CA ALA A 22 -15.28 2.29 -25.03
C ALA A 22 -16.59 2.14 -24.24
N LYS A 23 -16.64 2.58 -22.99
CA LYS A 23 -17.87 2.59 -22.16
C LYS A 23 -18.97 3.45 -22.79
N GLU A 24 -18.63 4.66 -23.23
CA GLU A 24 -19.57 5.59 -23.88
C GLU A 24 -20.18 5.02 -25.17
N ASN A 25 -19.41 4.24 -25.93
CA ASN A 25 -19.86 3.55 -27.13
C ASN A 25 -20.56 2.21 -26.85
N GLY A 26 -20.86 1.92 -25.60
CA GLY A 26 -21.62 0.74 -25.19
C GLY A 26 -20.82 -0.57 -25.15
N TYR A 27 -19.49 -0.51 -25.27
CA TYR A 27 -18.64 -1.67 -25.06
C TYR A 27 -18.65 -2.07 -23.58
N LYS A 28 -19.04 -3.31 -23.33
CA LYS A 28 -19.13 -3.87 -21.97
C LYS A 28 -18.13 -4.99 -21.84
N ALA A 29 -17.09 -4.75 -21.03
CA ALA A 29 -16.17 -5.79 -20.60
C ALA A 29 -15.95 -5.64 -19.10
N ASP A 30 -15.97 -6.75 -18.39
CA ASP A 30 -15.95 -6.81 -16.92
C ASP A 30 -14.64 -6.29 -16.32
N ASP A 31 -13.58 -6.21 -17.12
CA ASP A 31 -12.26 -5.75 -16.71
C ASP A 31 -12.02 -4.23 -16.91
N ILE A 32 -12.88 -3.54 -17.66
CA ILE A 32 -12.76 -2.10 -17.89
C ILE A 32 -12.66 -1.29 -16.59
N PRO A 33 -13.52 -1.50 -15.57
CA PRO A 33 -13.42 -0.75 -14.32
C PRO A 33 -12.11 -0.98 -13.60
N GLU A 34 -11.58 -2.21 -13.61
CA GLU A 34 -10.29 -2.53 -13.00
C GLU A 34 -9.14 -1.79 -13.69
N TYR A 35 -9.08 -1.81 -15.02
CA TYR A 35 -8.06 -1.06 -15.78
C TYR A 35 -8.19 0.46 -15.65
N LEU A 36 -9.40 0.99 -15.55
CA LEU A 36 -9.62 2.40 -15.21
C LEU A 36 -9.07 2.72 -13.82
N GLY A 37 -9.35 1.88 -12.84
CA GLY A 37 -8.82 2.03 -11.48
C GLY A 37 -7.31 2.07 -11.44
N LEU A 38 -6.64 1.15 -12.15
CA LEU A 38 -5.17 1.11 -12.26
C LEU A 38 -4.62 2.36 -12.97
N SER A 39 -5.30 2.80 -14.04
CA SER A 39 -4.88 3.99 -14.80
C SER A 39 -5.00 5.27 -13.97
N TYR A 40 -6.11 5.44 -13.25
CA TYR A 40 -6.28 6.57 -12.33
C TYR A 40 -5.31 6.52 -11.15
N ALA A 41 -5.01 5.32 -10.62
CA ALA A 41 -4.00 5.16 -9.57
C ALA A 41 -2.61 5.60 -10.03
N ALA A 42 -2.24 5.29 -11.27
CA ALA A 42 -0.97 5.70 -11.88
C ALA A 42 -0.91 7.21 -12.20
N LEU A 43 -2.07 7.85 -12.42
CA LEU A 43 -2.21 9.29 -12.58
C LEU A 43 -2.30 10.06 -11.24
N GLU A 44 -2.15 9.36 -10.12
CA GLU A 44 -2.30 9.94 -8.78
C GLU A 44 -3.68 10.59 -8.53
N MET A 45 -4.72 10.00 -9.12
CA MET A 45 -6.12 10.39 -8.98
C MET A 45 -6.86 9.37 -8.08
N PRO A 46 -6.66 9.43 -6.75
CA PRO A 46 -7.11 8.37 -5.86
C PRO A 46 -8.64 8.24 -5.78
N MET A 47 -9.40 9.31 -5.88
CA MET A 47 -10.85 9.25 -5.76
C MET A 47 -11.50 8.62 -6.99
N GLU A 48 -11.02 8.95 -8.17
CA GLU A 48 -11.43 8.35 -9.44
C GLU A 48 -11.04 6.87 -9.50
N SER A 49 -9.84 6.55 -9.00
CA SER A 49 -9.37 5.17 -8.87
C SER A 49 -10.26 4.35 -7.94
N ILE A 50 -10.62 4.90 -6.76
CA ILE A 50 -11.55 4.26 -5.81
C ILE A 50 -12.90 4.00 -6.47
N SER A 51 -13.44 4.98 -7.20
CA SER A 51 -14.72 4.84 -7.90
C SER A 51 -14.67 3.68 -8.90
N ALA A 52 -13.62 3.63 -9.72
CA ALA A 52 -13.45 2.60 -10.74
C ALA A 52 -13.23 1.21 -10.12
N PHE A 53 -12.36 1.07 -9.12
CA PHE A 53 -12.17 -0.20 -8.42
C PHE A 53 -13.43 -0.65 -7.67
N SER A 54 -14.24 0.28 -7.15
CA SER A 54 -15.51 -0.06 -6.51
C SER A 54 -16.52 -0.60 -7.52
N GLU A 55 -16.54 -0.08 -8.75
CA GLU A 55 -17.33 -0.65 -9.85
C GLU A 55 -16.84 -2.07 -10.20
N ALA A 56 -15.52 -2.27 -10.29
CA ALA A 56 -14.93 -3.60 -10.52
C ALA A 56 -15.29 -4.59 -9.41
N LEU A 57 -15.30 -4.14 -8.15
CA LEU A 57 -15.63 -4.96 -6.99
C LEU A 57 -17.08 -5.45 -7.00
N LEU A 58 -18.01 -4.69 -7.59
CA LEU A 58 -19.41 -5.12 -7.79
C LEU A 58 -19.55 -6.24 -8.83
N ILE A 59 -18.62 -6.31 -9.78
CA ILE A 59 -18.59 -7.36 -10.79
C ILE A 59 -17.94 -8.63 -10.26
N ARG A 60 -16.79 -8.47 -9.58
CA ARG A 60 -16.00 -9.57 -9.01
C ARG A 60 -15.28 -9.11 -7.76
N GLU A 61 -15.63 -9.70 -6.63
CA GLU A 61 -14.88 -9.50 -5.38
C GLU A 61 -13.54 -10.23 -5.44
N SER A 62 -12.46 -9.52 -5.10
CA SER A 62 -11.13 -10.10 -4.92
C SER A 62 -10.33 -9.30 -3.88
N ASP A 63 -9.44 -10.00 -3.17
CA ASP A 63 -8.58 -9.37 -2.17
C ASP A 63 -7.63 -8.34 -2.80
N THR A 64 -7.23 -8.56 -4.06
CA THR A 64 -6.41 -7.60 -4.82
C THR A 64 -7.16 -6.27 -5.01
N LEU A 65 -8.44 -6.32 -5.38
CA LEU A 65 -9.27 -5.11 -5.52
C LEU A 65 -9.49 -4.43 -4.17
N LEU A 66 -9.77 -5.20 -3.11
CA LEU A 66 -9.91 -4.67 -1.76
C LEU A 66 -8.64 -3.95 -1.31
N PHE A 67 -7.48 -4.56 -1.54
CA PHE A 67 -6.20 -3.96 -1.21
C PHE A 67 -5.92 -2.69 -2.04
N SER A 68 -6.18 -2.72 -3.35
CA SER A 68 -6.02 -1.56 -4.23
C SER A 68 -6.89 -0.38 -3.79
N ILE A 69 -8.15 -0.63 -3.41
CA ILE A 69 -9.03 0.40 -2.84
C ILE A 69 -8.45 0.96 -1.54
N ALA A 70 -7.96 0.09 -0.66
CA ALA A 70 -7.35 0.50 0.60
C ALA A 70 -6.13 1.41 0.40
N GLU A 71 -5.26 1.08 -0.56
CA GLU A 71 -4.12 1.92 -0.91
C GLU A 71 -4.55 3.31 -1.42
N GLN A 72 -5.60 3.38 -2.24
CA GLN A 72 -6.09 4.66 -2.75
C GLN A 72 -6.74 5.50 -1.63
N TYR A 73 -7.49 4.87 -0.71
CA TYR A 73 -7.99 5.57 0.49
C TYR A 73 -6.85 6.12 1.37
N TYR A 74 -5.78 5.35 1.54
CA TYR A 74 -4.60 5.82 2.27
C TYR A 74 -3.94 7.02 1.58
N LYS A 75 -3.75 6.97 0.26
CA LYS A 75 -3.25 8.11 -0.55
C LYS A 75 -4.15 9.34 -0.44
N ALA A 76 -5.46 9.13 -0.41
CA ALA A 76 -6.46 10.18 -0.20
C ALA A 76 -6.54 10.69 1.26
N LYS A 77 -5.68 10.18 2.17
CA LYS A 77 -5.68 10.50 3.61
C LYS A 77 -6.99 10.13 4.33
N GLN A 78 -7.71 9.17 3.79
CA GLN A 78 -8.93 8.61 4.37
C GLN A 78 -8.60 7.31 5.15
N ASN A 79 -7.78 7.44 6.19
CA ASN A 79 -7.22 6.33 6.95
C ASN A 79 -8.27 5.37 7.50
N SER A 80 -9.41 5.88 7.96
CA SER A 80 -10.50 5.04 8.51
C SER A 80 -11.06 4.08 7.46
N ALA A 81 -11.34 4.56 6.24
CA ALA A 81 -11.80 3.72 5.15
C ALA A 81 -10.72 2.73 4.71
N SER A 82 -9.47 3.17 4.58
CA SER A 82 -8.34 2.30 4.26
C SER A 82 -8.26 1.12 5.24
N LYS A 83 -8.30 1.39 6.55
CA LYS A 83 -8.27 0.33 7.58
C LYS A 83 -9.40 -0.68 7.43
N GLN A 84 -10.61 -0.26 7.08
CA GLN A 84 -11.74 -1.17 6.89
C GLN A 84 -11.49 -2.18 5.76
N TYR A 85 -10.99 -1.71 4.61
CA TYR A 85 -10.67 -2.59 3.48
C TYR A 85 -9.48 -3.50 3.78
N LEU A 86 -8.43 -3.01 4.46
CA LEU A 86 -7.28 -3.83 4.87
C LEU A 86 -7.70 -4.95 5.83
N HIS A 87 -8.59 -4.67 6.77
CA HIS A 87 -9.12 -5.71 7.66
C HIS A 87 -9.90 -6.78 6.89
N ARG A 88 -10.64 -6.43 5.84
CA ARG A 88 -11.33 -7.43 4.99
C ARG A 88 -10.32 -8.36 4.32
N VAL A 89 -9.25 -7.81 3.71
CA VAL A 89 -8.17 -8.63 3.11
C VAL A 89 -7.57 -9.59 4.14
N ILE A 90 -7.25 -9.10 5.33
CA ILE A 90 -6.66 -9.92 6.39
C ILE A 90 -7.63 -11.01 6.88
N GLN A 91 -8.92 -10.71 6.95
CA GLN A 91 -9.94 -11.68 7.36
C GLN A 91 -10.17 -12.77 6.31
N ASN A 92 -10.14 -12.43 5.03
CA ASN A 92 -10.26 -13.39 3.95
C ASN A 92 -9.08 -14.37 3.92
N ASN A 93 -7.88 -13.90 4.23
CA ASN A 93 -6.65 -14.71 4.42
C ASN A 93 -6.37 -15.71 3.29
N GLN A 94 -6.62 -15.29 2.04
CA GLN A 94 -6.46 -16.17 0.87
C GLN A 94 -5.05 -16.08 0.26
N ASP A 95 -4.34 -14.97 0.48
CA ASP A 95 -3.02 -14.70 -0.06
C ASP A 95 -2.10 -14.12 1.02
N ASP A 96 -1.13 -14.94 1.46
CA ASP A 96 -0.18 -14.56 2.52
C ASP A 96 0.62 -13.31 2.18
N GLU A 97 0.99 -13.08 0.92
CA GLU A 97 1.72 -11.89 0.50
C GLU A 97 0.84 -10.64 0.63
N LEU A 98 -0.41 -10.75 0.22
CA LEU A 98 -1.37 -9.65 0.29
C LEU A 98 -1.75 -9.33 1.75
N VAL A 99 -1.87 -10.36 2.59
CA VAL A 99 -2.06 -10.19 4.04
C VAL A 99 -0.87 -9.47 4.68
N GLN A 100 0.36 -9.84 4.33
CA GLN A 100 1.56 -9.15 4.83
C GLN A 100 1.58 -7.67 4.38
N LYS A 101 1.31 -7.37 3.10
CA LYS A 101 1.21 -6.00 2.58
C LYS A 101 0.13 -5.20 3.32
N SER A 102 -1.02 -5.82 3.58
CA SER A 102 -2.13 -5.19 4.31
C SER A 102 -1.76 -4.85 5.75
N ARG A 103 -1.06 -5.75 6.44
CA ARG A 103 -0.58 -5.50 7.80
C ARG A 103 0.49 -4.42 7.86
N ILE A 104 1.41 -4.38 6.87
CA ILE A 104 2.41 -3.31 6.76
C ILE A 104 1.72 -1.97 6.58
N LEU A 105 0.73 -1.88 5.70
CA LEU A 105 0.01 -0.64 5.46
C LEU A 105 -0.80 -0.21 6.69
N LEU A 106 -1.45 -1.15 7.40
CA LEU A 106 -2.10 -0.89 8.69
C LEU A 106 -1.12 -0.36 9.73
N GLY A 107 0.04 -1.00 9.87
CA GLY A 107 1.09 -0.56 10.76
C GLY A 107 1.54 0.88 10.46
N ASN A 108 1.70 1.22 9.18
CA ASN A 108 2.05 2.57 8.76
C ASN A 108 0.95 3.58 9.08
N ILE A 109 -0.32 3.24 8.87
CA ILE A 109 -1.46 4.08 9.25
C ILE A 109 -1.47 4.34 10.76
N TYR A 110 -1.28 3.29 11.56
CA TYR A 110 -1.22 3.42 13.02
C TYR A 110 -0.02 4.27 13.49
N LEU A 111 1.14 4.18 12.81
CA LEU A 111 2.28 5.07 13.07
C LEU A 111 1.94 6.54 12.80
N GLU A 112 1.26 6.84 11.68
CA GLU A 112 0.79 8.21 11.38
C GLU A 112 -0.19 8.73 12.42
N GLU A 113 -1.07 7.84 12.94
CA GLU A 113 -2.03 8.14 14.00
C GLU A 113 -1.40 8.18 15.41
N LYS A 114 -0.11 7.83 15.53
CA LYS A 114 0.65 7.68 16.78
C LYS A 114 0.10 6.59 17.72
N ASP A 115 -0.61 5.64 17.16
CA ASP A 115 -1.07 4.43 17.85
C ASP A 115 0.03 3.36 17.75
N PHE A 116 1.06 3.54 18.57
CA PHE A 116 2.27 2.70 18.55
C PHE A 116 1.98 1.25 18.96
N GLU A 117 0.98 1.02 19.80
CA GLU A 117 0.60 -0.32 20.27
C GLU A 117 0.04 -1.15 19.09
N ASN A 118 -0.94 -0.61 18.37
CA ASN A 118 -1.49 -1.30 17.22
C ASN A 118 -0.48 -1.39 16.06
N ALA A 119 0.36 -0.37 15.86
CA ALA A 119 1.44 -0.43 14.86
C ALA A 119 2.40 -1.59 15.15
N GLU A 120 2.88 -1.71 16.42
CA GLU A 120 3.79 -2.78 16.83
C GLU A 120 3.18 -4.16 16.64
N LYS A 121 1.90 -4.33 16.98
CA LYS A 121 1.16 -5.57 16.78
C LYS A 121 1.14 -5.98 15.30
N GLU A 122 0.83 -5.04 14.40
CA GLU A 122 0.75 -5.38 12.97
C GLU A 122 2.12 -5.72 12.38
N PHE A 123 3.19 -4.97 12.68
CA PHE A 123 4.54 -5.31 12.22
C PHE A 123 5.04 -6.64 12.79
N ASN A 124 4.78 -6.92 14.09
CA ASN A 124 5.16 -8.19 14.70
C ASN A 124 4.39 -9.37 14.08
N ASN A 125 3.12 -9.20 13.72
CA ASN A 125 2.35 -10.21 12.98
C ASN A 125 3.00 -10.50 11.61
N VAL A 126 3.52 -9.48 10.92
CA VAL A 126 4.28 -9.71 9.67
C VAL A 126 5.55 -10.49 9.94
N LEU A 127 6.31 -10.14 10.98
CA LEU A 127 7.57 -10.81 11.32
C LEU A 127 7.38 -12.27 11.83
N LEU A 128 6.20 -12.60 12.34
CA LEU A 128 5.84 -13.99 12.67
C LEU A 128 5.68 -14.84 11.40
N ILE A 129 5.11 -14.29 10.34
CA ILE A 129 4.90 -14.95 9.04
C ILE A 129 6.19 -14.92 8.22
N ASN A 130 6.83 -13.75 8.14
CA ASN A 130 8.01 -13.50 7.33
C ASN A 130 9.06 -12.72 8.11
N LYS A 131 10.02 -13.43 8.70
CA LYS A 131 11.13 -12.83 9.45
C LYS A 131 12.05 -11.94 8.60
N ASN A 132 11.96 -12.04 7.28
CA ASN A 132 12.75 -11.26 6.33
C ASN A 132 11.93 -10.12 5.69
N SER A 133 11.00 -9.52 6.42
CA SER A 133 10.29 -8.33 5.97
C SER A 133 11.08 -7.06 6.35
N ALA A 134 11.68 -6.41 5.34
CA ALA A 134 12.44 -5.17 5.55
C ALA A 134 11.54 -4.04 6.06
N ASP A 135 10.33 -3.91 5.52
CA ASP A 135 9.36 -2.89 5.93
C ASP A 135 8.90 -3.08 7.37
N ALA A 136 8.68 -4.32 7.80
CA ALA A 136 8.27 -4.60 9.18
C ALA A 136 9.40 -4.29 10.18
N HIS A 137 10.65 -4.68 9.87
CA HIS A 137 11.81 -4.28 10.69
C HIS A 137 11.96 -2.75 10.73
N TYR A 138 11.77 -2.08 9.60
CA TYR A 138 11.81 -0.62 9.58
C TYR A 138 10.73 -0.02 10.49
N GLY A 139 9.49 -0.50 10.41
CA GLY A 139 8.37 -0.04 11.24
C GLY A 139 8.62 -0.24 12.74
N VAL A 140 9.09 -1.42 13.15
CA VAL A 140 9.49 -1.70 14.55
C VAL A 140 10.61 -0.75 15.00
N GLY A 141 11.58 -0.48 14.13
CA GLY A 141 12.64 0.49 14.41
C GLY A 141 12.08 1.91 14.65
N VAL A 142 11.08 2.34 13.87
CA VAL A 142 10.42 3.65 14.10
C VAL A 142 9.72 3.67 15.46
N ILE A 143 9.09 2.60 15.87
CA ILE A 143 8.44 2.50 17.19
C ILE A 143 9.48 2.62 18.31
N TYR A 144 10.59 1.89 18.23
CA TYR A 144 11.66 2.01 19.23
C TYR A 144 12.26 3.43 19.30
N GLU A 145 12.36 4.12 18.17
CA GLU A 145 12.78 5.53 18.16
C GLU A 145 11.80 6.41 18.95
N GLN A 146 10.50 6.24 18.74
CA GLN A 146 9.46 6.99 19.45
C GLN A 146 9.47 6.70 20.98
N GLN A 147 9.85 5.49 21.35
CA GLN A 147 10.04 5.08 22.75
C GLN A 147 11.37 5.57 23.34
N GLY A 148 12.21 6.30 22.57
CA GLY A 148 13.53 6.77 23.00
C GLY A 148 14.62 5.69 22.99
N ASN A 149 14.32 4.48 22.51
CA ASN A 149 15.29 3.38 22.47
C ASN A 149 16.07 3.36 21.16
N ILE A 150 16.92 4.36 20.99
CA ILE A 150 17.69 4.57 19.74
C ILE A 150 18.60 3.38 19.41
N ALA A 151 19.14 2.69 20.41
CA ALA A 151 19.99 1.52 20.15
C ALA A 151 19.22 0.39 19.47
N LYS A 152 18.02 0.07 19.96
CA LYS A 152 17.15 -0.94 19.34
C LYS A 152 16.64 -0.45 17.98
N ALA A 153 16.24 0.80 17.87
CA ALA A 153 15.79 1.37 16.58
C ALA A 153 16.85 1.18 15.48
N ARG A 154 18.11 1.54 15.77
CA ARG A 154 19.23 1.36 14.82
C ARG A 154 19.51 -0.11 14.52
N ALA A 155 19.31 -1.03 15.45
CA ALA A 155 19.44 -2.47 15.21
C ALA A 155 18.40 -2.96 14.20
N GLU A 156 17.15 -2.56 14.37
CA GLU A 156 16.04 -2.92 13.47
C GLU A 156 16.23 -2.33 12.06
N TRP A 157 16.66 -1.07 11.94
CA TRP A 157 16.96 -0.47 10.63
C TRP A 157 18.14 -1.13 9.91
N ARG A 158 19.15 -1.60 10.65
CA ARG A 158 20.24 -2.41 10.07
C ARG A 158 19.72 -3.78 9.59
N SER A 159 18.76 -4.38 10.32
CA SER A 159 18.11 -5.62 9.89
C SER A 159 17.34 -5.39 8.60
N ALA A 160 16.58 -4.30 8.50
CA ALA A 160 15.91 -3.92 7.25
C ALA A 160 16.90 -3.78 6.08
N LEU A 161 18.07 -3.13 6.29
CA LEU A 161 19.09 -2.97 5.24
C LEU A 161 19.83 -4.27 4.89
N LYS A 162 19.93 -5.23 5.80
CA LYS A 162 20.49 -6.56 5.47
C LYS A 162 19.57 -7.32 4.51
N ILE A 163 18.27 -7.12 4.63
CA ILE A 163 17.25 -7.74 3.79
C ILE A 163 17.11 -6.99 2.46
N GLN A 164 16.98 -5.67 2.54
CA GLN A 164 16.84 -4.78 1.38
C GLN A 164 17.86 -3.64 1.48
N VAL A 165 18.99 -3.79 0.83
CA VAL A 165 20.16 -2.88 0.90
C VAL A 165 19.81 -1.42 0.58
N ASN A 166 18.83 -1.20 -0.29
CA ASN A 166 18.38 0.13 -0.72
C ASN A 166 17.05 0.55 -0.09
N HIS A 167 16.68 0.00 1.09
CA HIS A 167 15.44 0.39 1.78
C HIS A 167 15.48 1.88 2.16
N PRO A 168 14.63 2.75 1.55
CA PRO A 168 14.83 4.20 1.59
C PRO A 168 14.66 4.78 3.00
N GLY A 169 13.66 4.30 3.75
CA GLY A 169 13.42 4.74 5.12
C GLY A 169 14.57 4.39 6.08
N ALA A 170 15.09 3.15 5.99
CA ALA A 170 16.18 2.70 6.86
C ALA A 170 17.51 3.40 6.51
N LEU A 171 17.79 3.65 5.23
CA LEU A 171 18.93 4.44 4.81
C LEU A 171 18.87 5.85 5.40
N LYS A 172 17.73 6.53 5.25
CA LYS A 172 17.53 7.88 5.79
C LYS A 172 17.76 7.91 7.32
N LYS A 173 17.11 7.00 8.06
CA LYS A 173 17.22 6.92 9.53
C LYS A 173 18.63 6.62 10.04
N LEU A 174 19.44 5.91 9.30
CA LEU A 174 20.82 5.59 9.68
C LEU A 174 21.84 6.63 9.23
N SER A 175 21.51 7.45 8.22
CA SER A 175 22.33 8.57 7.74
C SER A 175 22.16 9.83 8.60
N ASP A 176 20.98 10.05 9.16
CA ASP A 176 20.71 11.16 10.06
C ASP A 176 21.47 10.93 11.37
N LYS A 177 22.44 11.84 11.68
CA LYS A 177 23.34 11.73 12.84
C LYS A 177 22.70 12.21 14.13
#